data_64346642f5a864233845349636d2f0d9
#
_entry.id   64346642f5a864233845349636d2f0d9
#
_cell.length_a   1.000
_cell.length_b   1.000
_cell.length_c   1.000
_cell.angle_alpha   90.00
_cell.angle_beta   90.00
_cell.angle_gamma   90.00
#
_symmetry.space_group_name_H-M   'P 1'
#
loop_
_entity.id
_entity.type
_entity.pdbx_description
1 polymer ?
#
loop_
_entity_poly.entity_id
_entity_poly.type
_entity_poly.pdbx_seq_one_letter_code
_entity_poly.pdbx_strand_id
1 'polypeptide(L)'
;MHIKVENTEMNNFNSNIKKKKRLKMLSSFSILLLIMLVLMLVSWILYWSKTKTDLVKTISFNDWKYDPILSPIYNAWTSKYPNISAGNSQTWIDFMNSNSSLGWVYNSHGWIKDSYTIQHSGDAIFNGLAPIQPIGIIDVIYAPIKGFVLKSNIIIFTISIGAFLYILVSTKALEGLSQAIIAKLKGKEAFAIIPLMLFFSIFGTVEGFAEETLGFYMIFIPIMLMAGFDVFTGVLILMVGAGTGVIGSTVNPFTIPIAVSAINSGIDASTAKLTIGDGLVWRIICWLILTSFSTTFTLLYALKVKKNPSKSVTFSTLEGDKXFFLAHVSKTIKLDWKKKVSLVAFAISFLVMIFYLVGWDSIFNNTKMADQAIWIKKNIPYLTALIPGWGNGDLDNVAAFFLLASITLAIINSIGEATFIKKWFEGASDILSVAFIIATAAGVGYILVQTNLQSLFVKGILSSIGGINNQTAKVIVLFIVFIPLAFLIPSSSGFATXIFPLLAKSLVDSKTNQLQAYASSGSIMAFTFAIGLVNLITPTSGVVMGACSLSRMSYAKYLKAMLPIISYLFILCFILLLIGGALPDSIS
;
A
#
# COMPACT_ATOMS: atom_id res chain seq x y z
N MET A 1 2.81 17.49 69.29
CA MET A 1 2.03 16.26 69.03
C MET A 1 1.07 16.39 67.85
N HIS A 2 0.74 17.58 67.34
CA HIS A 2 -0.15 17.78 66.18
C HIS A 2 0.50 17.64 64.79
N ILE A 3 1.81 17.80 64.69
CA ILE A 3 2.50 17.75 63.37
C ILE A 3 2.76 16.33 62.89
N LYS A 4 2.77 15.34 63.77
CA LYS A 4 3.01 13.95 63.41
C LYS A 4 1.77 13.23 62.88
N VAL A 5 0.56 13.73 63.16
CA VAL A 5 -0.69 13.08 62.75
C VAL A 5 -1.08 13.46 61.30
N GLU A 6 -0.81 14.74 60.91
CA GLU A 6 -1.09 15.21 59.55
C GLU A 6 -0.24 14.53 58.49
N ASN A 7 1.04 14.24 58.80
CA ASN A 7 1.93 13.55 57.85
C ASN A 7 1.58 12.07 57.64
N THR A 8 0.91 11.45 58.62
CA THR A 8 0.52 10.04 58.51
C THR A 8 -0.77 9.89 57.67
N GLU A 9 -1.68 10.87 57.76
CA GLU A 9 -2.91 10.86 56.96
C GLU A 9 -2.64 11.21 55.50
N MET A 10 -1.70 12.16 55.23
CA MET A 10 -1.32 12.50 53.85
C MET A 10 -0.56 11.36 53.18
N ASN A 11 0.27 10.63 53.93
CA ASN A 11 0.94 9.44 53.38
C ASN A 11 -0.02 8.28 53.13
N ASN A 12 -1.07 8.14 53.93
CA ASN A 12 -2.11 7.11 53.70
C ASN A 12 -3.07 7.49 52.57
N PHE A 13 -3.29 8.79 52.31
CA PHE A 13 -4.10 9.26 51.18
C PHE A 13 -3.35 9.03 49.87
N ASN A 14 -2.04 9.22 49.85
CA ASN A 14 -1.21 8.97 48.65
C ASN A 14 -0.94 7.50 48.39
N SER A 15 -1.05 6.61 49.39
CA SER A 15 -0.83 5.17 49.18
C SER A 15 -2.06 4.46 48.62
N ASN A 16 -3.24 5.09 48.64
CA ASN A 16 -4.48 4.53 48.14
C ASN A 16 -4.85 4.94 46.72
N ILE A 17 -4.02 5.80 46.07
CA ILE A 17 -4.08 5.97 44.63
C ILE A 17 -3.38 4.71 44.06
N LYS A 18 -4.12 3.62 43.92
CA LYS A 18 -3.70 2.49 43.08
C LYS A 18 -3.19 3.10 41.77
N LYS A 19 -1.88 3.12 41.58
CA LYS A 19 -1.27 3.36 40.28
C LYS A 19 -1.94 2.34 39.35
N LYS A 20 -2.98 2.73 38.65
CA LYS A 20 -3.43 2.00 37.46
C LYS A 20 -2.17 1.81 36.65
N LYS A 21 -1.64 0.61 36.61
CA LYS A 21 -0.58 0.22 35.69
C LYS A 21 -1.10 0.63 34.31
N ARG A 22 -0.67 1.78 33.82
CA ARG A 22 -0.85 2.13 32.41
C ARG A 22 -0.15 1.01 31.65
N LEU A 23 -0.92 0.16 31.04
CA LEU A 23 -0.39 -0.80 30.10
C LEU A 23 0.49 -0.03 29.12
N LYS A 24 1.79 -0.30 29.18
CA LYS A 24 2.76 0.33 28.30
C LYS A 24 2.37 -0.07 26.86
N MET A 25 2.09 0.92 26.02
CA MET A 25 1.65 0.67 24.64
C MET A 25 2.71 -0.15 23.91
N LEU A 26 2.25 -1.18 23.22
CA LEU A 26 3.11 -2.05 22.42
C LEU A 26 3.66 -1.26 21.22
N SER A 27 4.88 -1.60 20.82
CA SER A 27 5.48 -1.04 19.61
C SER A 27 4.79 -1.62 18.36
N SER A 28 4.99 -0.96 17.22
CA SER A 28 4.48 -1.43 15.93
C SER A 28 4.90 -2.87 15.64
N PHE A 29 6.16 -3.20 15.94
CA PHE A 29 6.69 -4.57 15.76
C PHE A 29 5.94 -5.57 16.64
N SER A 30 5.73 -5.22 17.91
CA SER A 30 5.04 -6.10 18.87
C SER A 30 3.61 -6.38 18.45
N ILE A 31 2.90 -5.35 17.94
CA ILE A 31 1.52 -5.51 17.44
C ILE A 31 1.50 -6.48 16.26
N LEU A 32 2.39 -6.29 15.29
CA LEU A 32 2.45 -7.15 14.10
C LEU A 32 2.82 -8.59 14.46
N LEU A 33 3.79 -8.78 15.37
CA LEU A 33 4.17 -10.11 15.85
C LEU A 33 2.99 -10.79 16.58
N LEU A 34 2.26 -10.03 17.39
CA LEU A 34 1.07 -10.56 18.08
C LEU A 34 0.01 -11.04 17.09
N ILE A 35 -0.23 -10.25 16.02
CA ILE A 35 -1.16 -10.64 14.94
C ILE A 35 -0.70 -11.97 14.31
N MET A 36 0.60 -12.10 14.01
CA MET A 36 1.15 -13.34 13.42
C MET A 36 1.00 -14.55 14.37
N LEU A 37 1.18 -14.34 15.69
CA LEU A 37 0.98 -15.39 16.70
C LEU A 37 -0.50 -15.81 16.75
N VAL A 38 -1.44 -14.86 16.68
CA VAL A 38 -2.88 -15.17 16.64
C VAL A 38 -3.20 -15.99 15.39
N LEU A 39 -2.66 -15.60 14.23
CA LEU A 39 -2.87 -16.35 12.98
C LEU A 39 -2.30 -17.75 13.07
N MET A 40 -1.15 -17.92 13.73
CA MET A 40 -0.57 -19.24 14.00
C MET A 40 -1.56 -20.10 14.81
N LEU A 41 -2.09 -19.58 15.92
CA LEU A 41 -3.06 -20.30 16.76
C LEU A 41 -4.32 -20.65 15.97
N VAL A 42 -4.84 -19.72 15.18
CA VAL A 42 -6.03 -19.94 14.32
C VAL A 42 -5.74 -21.07 13.33
N SER A 43 -4.54 -21.11 12.73
CA SER A 43 -4.17 -22.15 11.79
C SER A 43 -4.20 -23.55 12.45
N TRP A 44 -3.74 -23.67 13.70
CA TRP A 44 -3.78 -24.93 14.43
C TRP A 44 -5.22 -25.36 14.78
N ILE A 45 -6.05 -24.42 15.25
CA ILE A 45 -7.46 -24.70 15.58
C ILE A 45 -8.18 -25.24 14.35
N LEU A 46 -8.02 -24.57 13.20
CA LEU A 46 -8.69 -24.98 11.96
C LEU A 46 -8.11 -26.27 11.36
N TYR A 47 -6.82 -26.51 11.56
CA TYR A 47 -6.19 -27.78 11.18
C TYR A 47 -6.78 -28.94 11.97
N TRP A 48 -6.86 -28.81 13.30
CA TRP A 48 -7.41 -29.85 14.17
C TRP A 48 -8.89 -30.12 13.90
N SER A 49 -9.64 -29.08 13.49
CA SER A 49 -11.05 -29.24 13.09
C SER A 49 -11.21 -29.80 11.68
N LYS A 50 -10.10 -30.13 10.99
CA LYS A 50 -10.05 -30.70 9.63
C LYS A 50 -10.73 -29.77 8.61
N THR A 51 -10.67 -28.46 8.84
CA THR A 51 -11.24 -27.44 7.93
C THR A 51 -10.48 -27.46 6.60
N LYS A 52 -11.24 -27.47 5.49
CA LYS A 52 -10.70 -27.36 4.13
C LYS A 52 -11.27 -26.14 3.44
N THR A 53 -10.52 -25.61 2.50
CA THR A 53 -10.93 -24.44 1.70
C THR A 53 -10.67 -24.72 0.22
N ASP A 54 -11.49 -24.16 -0.64
CA ASP A 54 -11.21 -24.14 -2.09
C ASP A 54 -9.99 -23.23 -2.30
N LEU A 55 -9.01 -23.76 -2.96
CA LEU A 55 -7.75 -23.09 -3.20
C LEU A 55 -7.40 -23.18 -4.68
N VAL A 56 -7.13 -22.01 -5.29
CA VAL A 56 -6.53 -21.94 -6.61
C VAL A 56 -5.12 -21.41 -6.40
N LYS A 57 -4.13 -22.22 -6.76
CA LYS A 57 -2.72 -21.86 -6.54
C LYS A 57 -1.91 -22.20 -7.78
N THR A 58 -1.13 -21.24 -8.25
CA THR A 58 -0.13 -21.48 -9.31
C THR A 58 1.16 -21.98 -8.65
N ILE A 59 1.68 -23.08 -9.18
CA ILE A 59 2.89 -23.74 -8.69
C ILE A 59 3.93 -23.63 -9.80
N SER A 60 5.00 -22.89 -9.52
CA SER A 60 6.09 -22.72 -10.50
C SER A 60 6.80 -24.06 -10.75
N PHE A 61 7.38 -24.23 -11.94
CA PHE A 61 8.05 -25.47 -12.31
C PHE A 61 9.12 -25.87 -11.28
N ASN A 62 9.84 -24.92 -10.73
CA ASN A 62 10.91 -25.21 -9.73
C ASN A 62 10.37 -25.81 -8.44
N ASP A 63 9.10 -25.55 -8.11
CA ASP A 63 8.45 -26.03 -6.90
C ASP A 63 7.76 -27.39 -7.09
N TRP A 64 7.64 -27.87 -8.33
CA TRP A 64 7.00 -29.16 -8.64
C TRP A 64 7.68 -30.32 -7.90
N LYS A 65 8.98 -30.23 -7.66
CA LYS A 65 9.76 -31.27 -6.97
C LYS A 65 9.27 -31.55 -5.55
N TYR A 66 8.55 -30.59 -4.94
CA TYR A 66 8.05 -30.72 -3.57
C TYR A 66 6.58 -31.16 -3.51
N ASP A 67 5.92 -31.29 -4.64
CA ASP A 67 4.49 -31.60 -4.71
C ASP A 67 4.28 -33.07 -5.08
N PRO A 68 3.48 -33.83 -4.30
CA PRO A 68 3.32 -35.29 -4.53
C PRO A 68 2.75 -35.66 -5.91
N ILE A 69 1.92 -34.80 -6.50
CA ILE A 69 1.28 -35.06 -7.80
C ILE A 69 2.18 -34.61 -8.95
N LEU A 70 2.92 -33.53 -8.76
CA LEU A 70 3.77 -32.93 -9.80
C LEU A 70 5.19 -33.50 -9.83
N SER A 71 5.71 -34.01 -8.69
CA SER A 71 7.09 -34.49 -8.62
C SER A 71 7.41 -35.67 -9.55
N PRO A 72 6.50 -36.62 -9.83
CA PRO A 72 6.83 -37.69 -10.80
C PRO A 72 7.11 -37.13 -12.21
N ILE A 73 6.31 -36.17 -12.68
CA ILE A 73 6.52 -35.60 -14.02
C ILE A 73 7.73 -34.65 -14.00
N TYR A 74 7.97 -33.94 -12.89
CA TYR A 74 9.17 -33.11 -12.71
C TYR A 74 10.44 -33.95 -12.82
N ASN A 75 10.49 -35.05 -12.09
CA ASN A 75 11.66 -35.94 -12.07
C ASN A 75 11.91 -36.58 -13.44
N ALA A 76 10.84 -37.03 -14.13
CA ALA A 76 10.92 -37.59 -15.47
C ALA A 76 11.45 -36.56 -16.49
N TRP A 77 10.97 -35.30 -16.40
CA TRP A 77 11.42 -34.23 -17.30
C TRP A 77 12.87 -33.87 -17.04
N THR A 78 13.24 -33.59 -15.78
CA THR A 78 14.59 -33.13 -15.43
C THR A 78 15.65 -34.22 -15.67
N SER A 79 15.29 -35.49 -15.58
CA SER A 79 16.19 -36.62 -15.92
C SER A 79 16.49 -36.62 -17.41
N LYS A 80 15.53 -36.25 -18.25
CA LYS A 80 15.70 -36.25 -19.71
C LYS A 80 16.23 -34.92 -20.24
N TYR A 81 15.87 -33.82 -19.61
CA TYR A 81 16.22 -32.45 -20.05
C TYR A 81 16.72 -31.61 -18.88
N PRO A 82 17.91 -31.89 -18.33
CA PRO A 82 18.34 -31.28 -17.04
C PRO A 82 18.53 -29.75 -17.07
N ASN A 83 18.74 -29.18 -18.25
CA ASN A 83 19.00 -27.73 -18.40
C ASN A 83 17.86 -26.97 -19.10
N ILE A 84 16.71 -27.61 -19.28
CA ILE A 84 15.57 -27.02 -20.00
C ILE A 84 14.36 -26.97 -19.07
N SER A 85 13.84 -25.77 -18.82
CA SER A 85 12.60 -25.61 -18.07
C SER A 85 11.40 -26.07 -18.90
N ALA A 86 10.40 -26.65 -18.27
CA ALA A 86 9.15 -27.01 -18.95
C ALA A 86 8.47 -25.72 -19.46
N GLY A 87 7.95 -25.79 -20.67
CA GLY A 87 7.32 -24.64 -21.32
C GLY A 87 6.59 -24.98 -22.59
N ASN A 88 6.12 -23.97 -23.28
CA ASN A 88 5.32 -24.11 -24.50
C ASN A 88 6.22 -24.41 -25.71
N SER A 89 6.82 -25.59 -25.71
CA SER A 89 7.62 -26.07 -26.83
C SER A 89 7.08 -27.42 -27.32
N GLN A 90 7.37 -27.77 -28.57
CA GLN A 90 6.96 -29.08 -29.13
C GLN A 90 7.61 -30.21 -28.31
N THR A 91 8.84 -30.02 -27.85
CA THR A 91 9.55 -31.00 -26.99
C THR A 91 8.75 -31.33 -25.74
N TRP A 92 8.17 -30.28 -25.08
CA TRP A 92 7.36 -30.46 -23.87
C TRP A 92 6.06 -31.21 -24.19
N ILE A 93 5.39 -30.85 -25.27
CA ILE A 93 4.15 -31.48 -25.70
C ILE A 93 4.40 -32.99 -26.01
N ASP A 94 5.45 -33.29 -26.76
CA ASP A 94 5.83 -34.66 -27.10
C ASP A 94 6.20 -35.48 -25.85
N PHE A 95 6.89 -34.84 -24.90
CA PHE A 95 7.25 -35.47 -23.62
C PHE A 95 6.01 -35.83 -22.82
N MET A 96 5.07 -34.90 -22.67
CA MET A 96 3.83 -35.12 -21.89
C MET A 96 3.00 -36.25 -22.54
N ASN A 97 2.91 -36.25 -23.87
CA ASN A 97 2.18 -37.30 -24.60
C ASN A 97 2.83 -38.69 -24.43
N SER A 98 4.15 -38.74 -24.41
CA SER A 98 4.90 -40.01 -24.24
C SER A 98 4.88 -40.51 -22.80
N ASN A 99 4.47 -39.66 -21.84
CA ASN A 99 4.38 -40.03 -20.42
C ASN A 99 2.92 -40.11 -19.93
N SER A 100 2.00 -40.46 -20.80
CA SER A 100 0.56 -40.65 -20.49
C SER A 100 0.32 -41.68 -19.37
N SER A 101 1.25 -42.61 -19.19
CA SER A 101 1.22 -43.60 -18.09
C SER A 101 1.28 -42.94 -16.68
N LEU A 102 1.70 -41.69 -16.60
CA LEU A 102 1.70 -40.93 -15.34
C LEU A 102 0.30 -40.38 -14.98
N GLY A 103 -0.69 -40.63 -15.87
CA GLY A 103 -2.09 -40.30 -15.58
C GLY A 103 -2.51 -38.91 -15.94
N TRP A 104 -1.72 -38.16 -16.73
CA TRP A 104 -2.09 -36.82 -17.20
C TRP A 104 -2.92 -36.94 -18.49
N VAL A 105 -4.05 -36.25 -18.51
CA VAL A 105 -4.99 -36.23 -19.66
C VAL A 105 -5.04 -34.83 -20.25
N TYR A 106 -4.90 -34.71 -21.55
CA TYR A 106 -4.91 -33.43 -22.28
C TYR A 106 -6.34 -32.98 -22.61
N ASN A 107 -6.60 -31.68 -22.36
CA ASN A 107 -7.81 -31.02 -22.82
C ASN A 107 -7.49 -29.61 -23.36
N SER A 108 -8.52 -28.83 -23.67
CA SER A 108 -8.35 -27.46 -24.23
C SER A 108 -7.60 -26.48 -23.31
N HIS A 109 -7.44 -26.82 -22.04
CA HIS A 109 -6.79 -25.95 -21.04
C HIS A 109 -5.39 -26.43 -20.64
N GLY A 110 -4.99 -27.61 -21.06
CA GLY A 110 -3.71 -28.22 -20.75
C GLY A 110 -3.81 -29.67 -20.30
N TRP A 111 -2.80 -30.17 -19.59
CA TRP A 111 -2.79 -31.52 -19.02
C TRP A 111 -3.37 -31.50 -17.62
N ILE A 112 -4.38 -32.34 -17.40
CA ILE A 112 -5.10 -32.40 -16.12
C ILE A 112 -4.84 -33.74 -15.44
N LYS A 113 -4.62 -33.69 -14.14
CA LYS A 113 -4.57 -34.86 -13.25
C LYS A 113 -5.11 -34.45 -11.89
N ASP A 114 -6.17 -35.11 -11.43
CA ASP A 114 -6.87 -34.79 -10.19
C ASP A 114 -7.27 -33.30 -10.16
N SER A 115 -6.79 -32.54 -9.21
CA SER A 115 -7.07 -31.10 -9.06
C SER A 115 -6.01 -30.21 -9.71
N TYR A 116 -5.12 -30.78 -10.51
CA TYR A 116 -4.00 -30.05 -11.11
C TYR A 116 -4.19 -29.89 -12.62
N THR A 117 -3.83 -28.74 -13.11
CA THR A 117 -3.75 -28.45 -14.56
C THR A 117 -2.37 -27.89 -14.88
N ILE A 118 -1.62 -28.57 -15.74
CA ILE A 118 -0.32 -28.05 -16.24
C ILE A 118 -0.61 -27.29 -17.53
N GLN A 119 -0.37 -25.98 -17.51
CA GLN A 119 -0.55 -25.14 -18.69
C GLN A 119 0.65 -25.25 -19.64
N HIS A 120 0.47 -24.79 -20.86
CA HIS A 120 1.53 -24.78 -21.87
C HIS A 120 2.73 -23.89 -21.46
N SER A 121 2.53 -22.96 -20.54
CA SER A 121 3.60 -22.07 -20.04
C SER A 121 4.58 -22.76 -19.07
N GLY A 122 4.29 -23.99 -18.67
CA GLY A 122 5.14 -24.73 -17.74
C GLY A 122 4.80 -24.51 -16.28
N ASP A 123 3.73 -23.78 -15.98
CA ASP A 123 3.22 -23.63 -14.63
C ASP A 123 2.06 -24.61 -14.40
N ALA A 124 1.95 -25.10 -13.17
CA ALA A 124 0.83 -25.95 -12.76
C ALA A 124 -0.15 -25.12 -11.91
N ILE A 125 -1.44 -25.31 -12.16
CA ILE A 125 -2.50 -24.71 -11.35
C ILE A 125 -3.16 -25.83 -10.55
N PHE A 126 -3.16 -25.69 -9.24
CA PHE A 126 -3.98 -26.50 -8.34
C PHE A 126 -5.32 -25.79 -8.17
N ASN A 127 -6.41 -26.52 -8.36
CA ASN A 127 -7.79 -26.01 -8.17
C ASN A 127 -8.61 -27.09 -7.48
N GLY A 128 -8.65 -27.05 -6.16
CA GLY A 128 -9.31 -28.08 -5.37
C GLY A 128 -9.42 -27.73 -3.91
N LEU A 129 -9.87 -28.71 -3.12
CA LEU A 129 -9.97 -28.56 -1.66
C LEU A 129 -8.61 -28.81 -1.03
N ALA A 130 -8.13 -27.82 -0.29
CA ALA A 130 -6.87 -27.91 0.45
C ALA A 130 -7.13 -27.73 1.95
N PRO A 131 -6.41 -28.47 2.80
CA PRO A 131 -6.52 -28.25 4.25
C PRO A 131 -5.86 -26.95 4.65
N ILE A 132 -6.25 -26.45 5.83
CA ILE A 132 -5.54 -25.35 6.48
C ILE A 132 -4.17 -25.92 6.91
N GLN A 133 -3.10 -25.20 6.60
CA GLN A 133 -1.73 -25.60 6.94
C GLN A 133 -1.34 -24.94 8.27
N PRO A 134 -1.06 -25.72 9.33
CA PRO A 134 -0.59 -25.10 10.58
C PRO A 134 0.86 -24.66 10.43
N ILE A 135 1.21 -23.57 11.10
CA ILE A 135 2.59 -23.06 11.14
C ILE A 135 3.07 -22.99 12.59
N GLY A 136 4.39 -22.95 12.75
CA GLY A 136 5.03 -22.93 14.06
C GLY A 136 5.60 -21.57 14.43
N ILE A 137 6.15 -21.50 15.65
CA ILE A 137 6.76 -20.26 16.17
C ILE A 137 7.97 -19.81 15.32
N ILE A 138 8.72 -20.77 14.77
CA ILE A 138 9.86 -20.45 13.90
C ILE A 138 9.37 -19.77 12.61
N ASP A 139 8.23 -20.21 12.08
CA ASP A 139 7.62 -19.61 10.88
C ASP A 139 7.18 -18.17 11.15
N VAL A 140 6.66 -17.90 12.35
CA VAL A 140 6.29 -16.54 12.77
C VAL A 140 7.53 -15.63 12.80
N ILE A 141 8.65 -16.13 13.32
CA ILE A 141 9.91 -15.38 13.36
C ILE A 141 10.48 -15.21 11.94
N TYR A 142 10.29 -16.20 11.07
CA TYR A 142 10.76 -16.18 9.68
C TYR A 142 9.93 -15.25 8.79
N ALA A 143 8.64 -15.05 9.10
CA ALA A 143 7.71 -14.27 8.25
C ALA A 143 8.19 -12.84 7.95
N PRO A 144 8.73 -12.05 8.91
CA PRO A 144 9.31 -10.74 8.58
C PRO A 144 10.45 -10.80 7.57
N ILE A 145 11.29 -11.84 7.62
CA ILE A 145 12.39 -12.04 6.66
C ILE A 145 11.80 -12.26 5.25
N LYS A 146 10.80 -13.13 5.15
CA LYS A 146 10.08 -13.34 3.88
C LYS A 146 9.37 -12.07 3.41
N GLY A 147 8.80 -11.31 4.34
CA GLY A 147 8.19 -10.01 4.04
C GLY A 147 9.19 -9.03 3.46
N PHE A 148 10.41 -9.02 3.99
CA PHE A 148 11.51 -8.19 3.45
C PHE A 148 11.79 -8.55 1.99
N VAL A 149 11.92 -9.84 1.68
CA VAL A 149 12.18 -10.32 0.31
C VAL A 149 11.03 -9.95 -0.63
N LEU A 150 9.77 -10.19 -0.17
CA LEU A 150 8.56 -9.91 -0.97
C LEU A 150 8.35 -8.43 -1.26
N LYS A 151 8.82 -7.54 -0.38
CA LYS A 151 8.66 -6.09 -0.52
C LYS A 151 9.99 -5.37 -0.70
N SER A 152 11.02 -6.08 -1.18
CA SER A 152 12.36 -5.52 -1.35
C SER A 152 12.39 -4.28 -2.24
N ASN A 153 11.58 -4.25 -3.30
CA ASN A 153 11.47 -3.08 -4.18
C ASN A 153 10.95 -1.84 -3.44
N ILE A 154 9.89 -2.01 -2.63
CA ILE A 154 9.33 -0.93 -1.81
C ILE A 154 10.33 -0.51 -0.73
N ILE A 155 10.99 -1.47 -0.11
CA ILE A 155 11.94 -1.23 0.97
C ILE A 155 13.15 -0.45 0.46
N ILE A 156 13.76 -0.87 -0.65
CA ILE A 156 14.93 -0.17 -1.20
C ILE A 156 14.54 1.24 -1.69
N PHE A 157 13.33 1.38 -2.25
CA PHE A 157 12.80 2.69 -2.63
C PHE A 157 12.64 3.59 -1.39
N THR A 158 12.02 3.07 -0.32
CA THR A 158 11.80 3.83 0.93
C THR A 158 13.13 4.29 1.54
N ILE A 159 14.14 3.41 1.53
CA ILE A 159 15.49 3.73 2.02
C ILE A 159 16.12 4.83 1.14
N SER A 160 16.02 4.69 -0.18
CA SER A 160 16.64 5.62 -1.13
C SER A 160 16.02 7.02 -1.07
N ILE A 161 14.68 7.10 -1.00
CA ILE A 161 13.99 8.39 -0.89
C ILE A 161 14.26 9.02 0.50
N GLY A 162 14.32 8.22 1.57
CA GLY A 162 14.67 8.70 2.90
C GLY A 162 16.06 9.32 2.94
N ALA A 163 17.04 8.64 2.34
CA ALA A 163 18.41 9.14 2.22
C ALA A 163 18.48 10.43 1.38
N PHE A 164 17.76 10.47 0.26
CA PHE A 164 17.64 11.67 -0.59
C PHE A 164 17.10 12.85 0.20
N LEU A 165 15.98 12.62 0.92
CA LEU A 165 15.35 13.67 1.72
C LEU A 165 16.26 14.14 2.88
N TYR A 166 17.01 13.23 3.49
CA TYR A 166 17.99 13.58 4.54
C TYR A 166 19.06 14.54 3.98
N ILE A 167 19.58 14.23 2.79
CA ILE A 167 20.57 15.12 2.13
C ILE A 167 19.95 16.50 1.87
N LEU A 168 18.72 16.51 1.32
CA LEU A 168 18.00 17.77 1.05
C LEU A 168 17.79 18.58 2.34
N VAL A 169 17.35 17.93 3.43
CA VAL A 169 17.14 18.56 4.73
C VAL A 169 18.46 19.15 5.25
N SER A 170 19.58 18.41 5.06
CA SER A 170 20.90 18.86 5.53
C SER A 170 21.38 20.13 4.79
N THR A 171 20.84 20.45 3.63
CA THR A 171 21.15 21.71 2.92
C THR A 171 20.43 22.91 3.52
N LYS A 172 19.48 22.70 4.43
CA LYS A 172 18.61 23.72 5.01
C LYS A 172 17.65 24.37 3.99
N ALA A 173 17.55 23.83 2.79
CA ALA A 173 16.68 24.37 1.74
C ALA A 173 15.19 24.29 2.13
N LEU A 174 14.75 23.14 2.67
CA LEU A 174 13.36 22.96 3.10
C LEU A 174 13.02 23.83 4.30
N GLU A 175 13.96 23.97 5.24
CA GLU A 175 13.79 24.84 6.41
C GLU A 175 13.66 26.30 5.96
N GLY A 176 14.51 26.74 5.04
CA GLY A 176 14.45 28.10 4.48
C GLY A 176 13.14 28.37 3.74
N LEU A 177 12.68 27.38 2.94
CA LEU A 177 11.38 27.46 2.27
C LEU A 177 10.23 27.57 3.28
N SER A 178 10.27 26.73 4.34
CA SER A 178 9.25 26.72 5.39
C SER A 178 9.16 28.07 6.08
N GLN A 179 10.31 28.65 6.44
CA GLN A 179 10.37 29.97 7.08
C GLN A 179 9.82 31.06 6.14
N ALA A 180 10.15 31.00 4.86
CA ALA A 180 9.67 31.96 3.86
C ALA A 180 8.15 31.87 3.67
N ILE A 181 7.61 30.65 3.61
CA ILE A 181 6.16 30.43 3.47
C ILE A 181 5.42 30.93 4.71
N ILE A 182 5.91 30.58 5.92
CA ILE A 182 5.29 31.00 7.19
C ILE A 182 5.30 32.53 7.30
N ALA A 183 6.42 33.16 6.95
CA ALA A 183 6.54 34.63 6.98
C ALA A 183 5.56 35.28 6.00
N LYS A 184 5.40 34.72 4.79
CA LYS A 184 4.49 35.25 3.76
C LYS A 184 3.02 35.05 4.13
N LEU A 185 2.70 33.93 4.81
CA LEU A 185 1.33 33.58 5.19
C LEU A 185 0.96 34.07 6.60
N LYS A 186 1.73 34.96 7.17
CA LYS A 186 1.59 35.44 8.57
C LYS A 186 0.11 35.65 8.95
N GLY A 187 -0.37 34.87 9.91
CA GLY A 187 -1.76 34.86 10.37
C GLY A 187 -2.72 34.02 9.52
N LYS A 188 -2.27 33.51 8.36
CA LYS A 188 -3.08 32.71 7.43
C LYS A 188 -2.44 31.35 7.12
N GLU A 189 -1.55 30.86 7.98
CA GLU A 189 -0.78 29.62 7.75
C GLU A 189 -1.69 28.40 7.56
N ALA A 190 -2.86 28.41 8.19
CA ALA A 190 -3.82 27.31 8.07
C ALA A 190 -4.26 27.11 6.60
N PHE A 191 -4.34 28.17 5.80
CA PHE A 191 -4.77 28.06 4.41
C PHE A 191 -3.76 27.34 3.52
N ALA A 192 -2.50 27.19 3.94
CA ALA A 192 -1.50 26.37 3.24
C ALA A 192 -1.89 24.87 3.25
N ILE A 193 -2.73 24.45 4.20
CA ILE A 193 -3.22 23.07 4.30
C ILE A 193 -3.99 22.69 3.01
N ILE A 194 -4.73 23.63 2.43
CA ILE A 194 -5.56 23.36 1.23
C ILE A 194 -4.70 22.89 0.04
N PRO A 195 -3.71 23.65 -0.43
CA PRO A 195 -2.88 23.17 -1.55
C PRO A 195 -2.02 21.95 -1.18
N LEU A 196 -1.60 21.79 0.08
CA LEU A 196 -0.83 20.62 0.51
C LEU A 196 -1.70 19.35 0.44
N MET A 197 -2.93 19.40 0.95
CA MET A 197 -3.86 18.27 0.88
C MET A 197 -4.16 17.90 -0.56
N LEU A 198 -4.42 18.89 -1.41
CA LEU A 198 -4.66 18.67 -2.83
C LEU A 198 -3.44 18.02 -3.50
N PHE A 199 -2.24 18.52 -3.22
CA PHE A 199 -0.98 17.99 -3.74
C PHE A 199 -0.85 16.49 -3.43
N PHE A 200 -0.95 16.11 -2.15
CA PHE A 200 -0.81 14.71 -1.75
C PHE A 200 -1.97 13.85 -2.29
N SER A 201 -3.16 14.42 -2.38
CA SER A 201 -4.32 13.70 -2.92
C SER A 201 -4.19 13.43 -4.43
N ILE A 202 -3.63 14.36 -5.19
CA ILE A 202 -3.33 14.15 -6.62
C ILE A 202 -2.39 12.95 -6.77
N PHE A 203 -1.30 12.92 -5.99
CA PHE A 203 -0.35 11.80 -6.03
C PHE A 203 -1.02 10.48 -5.62
N GLY A 204 -1.88 10.52 -4.61
CA GLY A 204 -2.62 9.35 -4.17
C GLY A 204 -3.55 8.79 -5.24
N THR A 205 -4.31 9.66 -5.93
CA THR A 205 -5.32 9.23 -6.92
C THR A 205 -4.71 8.77 -8.24
N VAL A 206 -3.55 9.32 -8.61
CA VAL A 206 -2.89 9.05 -9.91
C VAL A 206 -1.89 7.90 -9.76
N GLU A 207 -1.12 7.86 -8.68
CA GLU A 207 -0.01 6.93 -8.50
C GLU A 207 -0.24 5.89 -7.39
N GLY A 208 -1.17 6.16 -6.46
CA GLY A 208 -1.33 5.31 -5.28
C GLY A 208 -0.33 5.64 -4.17
N PHE A 209 0.12 6.87 -4.11
CA PHE A 209 1.16 7.40 -3.22
C PHE A 209 0.84 7.08 -1.75
N ALA A 210 1.57 6.18 -1.15
CA ALA A 210 1.33 5.71 0.20
C ALA A 210 2.65 5.60 1.00
N GLU A 211 3.47 4.60 0.70
CA GLU A 211 4.75 4.37 1.38
C GLU A 211 5.69 5.56 1.22
N GLU A 212 5.65 6.22 0.09
CA GLU A 212 6.46 7.40 -0.24
C GLU A 212 6.18 8.58 0.70
N THR A 213 4.97 8.65 1.27
CA THR A 213 4.63 9.72 2.24
C THR A 213 5.51 9.66 3.48
N LEU A 214 6.04 8.47 3.80
CA LEU A 214 6.83 8.27 5.02
C LEU A 214 8.08 9.16 5.05
N GLY A 215 8.68 9.42 3.89
CA GLY A 215 9.83 10.32 3.77
C GLY A 215 9.51 11.77 4.15
N PHE A 216 8.25 12.17 4.06
CA PHE A 216 7.84 13.56 4.28
C PHE A 216 7.54 13.92 5.75
N TYR A 217 7.42 12.92 6.64
CA TYR A 217 7.05 13.19 8.05
C TYR A 217 8.06 14.08 8.74
N MET A 218 9.37 13.83 8.53
CA MET A 218 10.44 14.60 9.15
C MET A 218 10.56 16.01 8.55
N ILE A 219 9.82 16.31 7.50
CA ILE A 219 9.74 17.64 6.88
C ILE A 219 8.48 18.37 7.36
N PHE A 220 7.33 17.75 7.20
CA PHE A 220 6.03 18.42 7.41
C PHE A 220 5.66 18.59 8.89
N ILE A 221 6.07 17.66 9.76
CA ILE A 221 5.79 17.81 11.19
C ILE A 221 6.49 19.05 11.76
N PRO A 222 7.82 19.26 11.55
CA PRO A 222 8.46 20.51 11.99
C PRO A 222 7.80 21.76 11.42
N ILE A 223 7.42 21.75 10.13
CA ILE A 223 6.74 22.89 9.48
C ILE A 223 5.43 23.21 10.23
N MET A 224 4.63 22.18 10.51
CA MET A 224 3.35 22.37 11.20
C MET A 224 3.54 22.88 12.63
N LEU A 225 4.53 22.37 13.35
CA LEU A 225 4.86 22.83 14.68
C LEU A 225 5.33 24.29 14.67
N MET A 226 6.17 24.70 13.73
CA MET A 226 6.62 26.09 13.56
C MET A 226 5.45 27.03 13.22
N ALA A 227 4.48 26.54 12.46
CA ALA A 227 3.29 27.30 12.08
C ALA A 227 2.25 27.41 13.20
N GLY A 228 2.50 26.78 14.36
CA GLY A 228 1.62 26.84 15.53
C GLY A 228 0.57 25.75 15.57
N PHE A 229 0.74 24.70 14.77
CA PHE A 229 -0.11 23.51 14.78
C PHE A 229 0.53 22.41 15.61
N ASP A 230 0.02 21.19 15.50
CA ASP A 230 0.52 20.02 16.25
C ASP A 230 1.04 18.93 15.30
N VAL A 231 1.59 17.88 15.88
CA VAL A 231 2.09 16.71 15.14
C VAL A 231 0.96 16.06 14.33
N PHE A 232 -0.24 15.95 14.91
CA PHE A 232 -1.36 15.29 14.26
C PHE A 232 -1.84 16.05 13.00
N THR A 233 -1.72 17.37 12.98
CA THR A 233 -1.98 18.16 11.76
C THR A 233 -1.06 17.72 10.62
N GLY A 234 0.24 17.52 10.91
CA GLY A 234 1.19 16.97 9.92
C GLY A 234 0.80 15.58 9.45
N VAL A 235 0.39 14.72 10.39
CA VAL A 235 -0.09 13.37 10.08
C VAL A 235 -1.32 13.41 9.17
N LEU A 236 -2.29 14.28 9.48
CA LEU A 236 -3.52 14.41 8.66
C LEU A 236 -3.18 14.86 7.22
N ILE A 237 -2.30 15.84 7.07
CA ILE A 237 -1.91 16.32 5.73
C ILE A 237 -1.32 15.18 4.90
N LEU A 238 -0.41 14.41 5.48
CA LEU A 238 0.29 13.34 4.76
C LEU A 238 -0.59 12.09 4.59
N MET A 239 -1.07 11.52 5.72
CA MET A 239 -1.84 10.27 5.70
C MET A 239 -3.19 10.43 5.03
N VAL A 240 -3.95 11.45 5.44
CA VAL A 240 -5.31 11.63 4.91
C VAL A 240 -5.27 12.33 3.55
N GLY A 241 -4.31 13.22 3.34
CA GLY A 241 -4.11 13.83 2.03
C GLY A 241 -3.89 12.78 0.94
N ALA A 242 -2.82 12.01 1.06
CA ALA A 242 -2.49 10.93 0.12
C ALA A 242 -3.55 9.82 0.17
N GLY A 243 -3.96 9.42 1.38
CA GLY A 243 -4.92 8.34 1.57
C GLY A 243 -6.28 8.60 0.93
N THR A 244 -6.76 9.84 0.98
CA THR A 244 -8.01 10.22 0.29
C THR A 244 -7.86 10.09 -1.22
N GLY A 245 -6.68 10.43 -1.74
CA GLY A 245 -6.36 10.19 -3.16
C GLY A 245 -6.43 8.71 -3.50
N VAL A 246 -5.85 7.85 -2.65
CA VAL A 246 -5.87 6.39 -2.84
C VAL A 246 -7.30 5.85 -2.76
N ILE A 247 -8.11 6.34 -1.81
CA ILE A 247 -9.54 5.97 -1.73
C ILE A 247 -10.23 6.30 -3.05
N GLY A 248 -10.05 7.52 -3.54
CA GLY A 248 -10.64 7.99 -4.80
C GLY A 248 -9.80 7.70 -6.03
N SER A 249 -9.06 6.58 -6.06
CA SER A 249 -8.16 6.21 -7.16
C SER A 249 -8.82 6.40 -8.54
N THR A 250 -8.25 7.28 -9.35
CA THR A 250 -8.74 7.52 -10.72
C THR A 250 -8.05 6.60 -11.73
N VAL A 251 -6.71 6.61 -11.73
CA VAL A 251 -5.89 5.81 -12.66
C VAL A 251 -4.73 5.09 -11.95
N ASN A 252 -4.76 5.03 -10.64
CA ASN A 252 -3.74 4.43 -9.77
C ASN A 252 -3.31 3.05 -10.31
N PRO A 253 -2.03 2.87 -10.70
CA PRO A 253 -1.57 1.64 -11.34
C PRO A 253 -1.60 0.41 -10.44
N PHE A 254 -1.63 0.58 -9.13
CA PHE A 254 -1.67 -0.53 -8.16
C PHE A 254 -3.10 -1.02 -7.88
N THR A 255 -4.12 -0.35 -8.42
CA THR A 255 -5.52 -0.70 -8.21
C THR A 255 -6.29 -0.87 -9.52
N ILE A 256 -6.47 0.22 -10.28
CA ILE A 256 -7.43 0.25 -11.40
C ILE A 256 -7.04 -0.72 -12.53
N PRO A 257 -5.84 -0.62 -13.13
CA PRO A 257 -5.49 -1.54 -14.23
C PRO A 257 -5.46 -3.00 -13.80
N ILE A 258 -5.03 -3.27 -12.56
CA ILE A 258 -4.96 -4.65 -12.04
C ILE A 258 -6.38 -5.22 -11.86
N ALA A 259 -7.30 -4.42 -11.29
CA ALA A 259 -8.70 -4.85 -11.12
C ALA A 259 -9.39 -5.08 -12.48
N VAL A 260 -9.18 -4.17 -13.43
CA VAL A 260 -9.71 -4.29 -14.80
C VAL A 260 -9.18 -5.57 -15.47
N SER A 261 -7.87 -5.78 -15.43
CA SER A 261 -7.23 -6.99 -15.99
C SER A 261 -7.76 -8.26 -15.31
N ALA A 262 -7.91 -8.23 -13.98
CA ALA A 262 -8.39 -9.37 -13.18
C ALA A 262 -9.86 -9.72 -13.52
N ILE A 263 -10.74 -8.72 -13.68
CA ILE A 263 -12.12 -8.95 -14.14
C ILE A 263 -12.09 -9.57 -15.54
N ASN A 264 -11.32 -9.00 -16.44
CA ASN A 264 -11.23 -9.45 -17.83
C ASN A 264 -10.71 -10.88 -17.96
N SER A 265 -9.86 -11.33 -17.04
CA SER A 265 -9.35 -12.72 -17.03
C SER A 265 -10.41 -13.72 -16.56
N GLY A 266 -11.42 -13.27 -15.82
CA GLY A 266 -12.46 -14.13 -15.26
C GLY A 266 -13.74 -14.22 -16.09
N ILE A 267 -13.80 -13.53 -17.25
CA ILE A 267 -14.98 -13.52 -18.13
C ILE A 267 -14.65 -14.20 -19.48
N ASP A 268 -15.70 -14.65 -20.17
CA ASP A 268 -15.56 -15.35 -21.44
C ASP A 268 -14.96 -14.43 -22.52
N ALA A 269 -14.28 -15.04 -23.49
CA ALA A 269 -13.67 -14.32 -24.62
C ALA A 269 -14.72 -13.55 -25.46
N SER A 270 -15.96 -14.01 -25.48
CA SER A 270 -17.06 -13.38 -26.21
C SER A 270 -17.66 -12.17 -25.50
N THR A 271 -17.34 -11.98 -24.21
CA THR A 271 -17.82 -10.84 -23.42
C THR A 271 -16.92 -9.64 -23.69
N ALA A 272 -17.51 -8.47 -23.96
CA ALA A 272 -16.76 -7.24 -24.17
C ALA A 272 -15.93 -6.91 -22.92
N LYS A 273 -14.67 -6.55 -23.14
CA LYS A 273 -13.72 -6.33 -22.04
C LYS A 273 -13.92 -4.95 -21.39
N LEU A 274 -13.75 -4.93 -20.07
CA LEU A 274 -13.72 -3.70 -19.28
C LEU A 274 -12.44 -2.92 -19.59
N THR A 275 -12.52 -1.59 -19.56
CA THR A 275 -11.37 -0.70 -19.78
C THR A 275 -11.13 0.19 -18.55
N ILE A 276 -9.97 0.81 -18.49
CA ILE A 276 -9.62 1.77 -17.41
C ILE A 276 -10.56 3.00 -17.48
N GLY A 277 -11.06 3.32 -18.68
CA GLY A 277 -11.95 4.46 -18.88
C GLY A 277 -13.37 4.26 -18.33
N ASP A 278 -13.79 3.00 -18.15
CA ASP A 278 -15.13 2.71 -17.62
C ASP A 278 -15.24 3.18 -16.18
N GLY A 279 -16.22 4.07 -15.92
CA GLY A 279 -16.43 4.69 -14.61
C GLY A 279 -15.43 5.79 -14.25
N LEU A 280 -14.52 6.18 -15.15
CA LEU A 280 -13.48 7.19 -14.84
C LEU A 280 -14.08 8.53 -14.45
N VAL A 281 -15.13 9.00 -15.14
CA VAL A 281 -15.76 10.28 -14.86
C VAL A 281 -16.27 10.32 -13.41
N TRP A 282 -16.99 9.26 -13.00
CA TRP A 282 -17.52 9.19 -11.65
C TRP A 282 -16.39 9.05 -10.61
N ARG A 283 -15.33 8.29 -10.91
CA ARG A 283 -14.15 8.19 -10.03
C ARG A 283 -13.52 9.57 -9.79
N ILE A 284 -13.38 10.39 -10.85
CA ILE A 284 -12.83 11.75 -10.72
C ILE A 284 -13.72 12.62 -9.82
N ILE A 285 -15.04 12.57 -10.04
CA ILE A 285 -16.01 13.34 -9.23
C ILE A 285 -15.92 12.90 -7.76
N CYS A 286 -15.91 11.60 -7.50
CA CYS A 286 -15.79 11.05 -6.15
C CYS A 286 -14.47 11.48 -5.49
N TRP A 287 -13.36 11.40 -6.22
CA TRP A 287 -12.06 11.85 -5.72
C TRP A 287 -12.09 13.32 -5.30
N LEU A 288 -12.69 14.18 -6.11
CA LEU A 288 -12.79 15.63 -5.80
C LEU A 288 -13.64 15.85 -4.53
N ILE A 289 -14.76 15.14 -4.41
CA ILE A 289 -15.65 15.23 -3.24
C ILE A 289 -14.93 14.76 -1.98
N LEU A 290 -14.27 13.59 -2.05
CA LEU A 290 -13.54 13.01 -0.91
C LEU A 290 -12.39 13.92 -0.48
N THR A 291 -11.64 14.47 -1.44
CA THR A 291 -10.53 15.38 -1.18
C THR A 291 -11.01 16.67 -0.52
N SER A 292 -12.10 17.24 -1.04
CA SER A 292 -12.69 18.47 -0.48
C SER A 292 -13.13 18.26 0.96
N PHE A 293 -13.78 17.13 1.24
CA PHE A 293 -14.23 16.76 2.58
C PHE A 293 -13.05 16.60 3.55
N SER A 294 -12.03 15.84 3.14
CA SER A 294 -10.85 15.56 3.97
C SER A 294 -10.04 16.83 4.23
N THR A 295 -9.91 17.70 3.23
CA THR A 295 -9.23 18.99 3.35
C THR A 295 -9.97 19.87 4.36
N THR A 296 -11.30 19.94 4.27
CA THR A 296 -12.14 20.73 5.20
C THR A 296 -11.99 20.21 6.62
N PHE A 297 -12.05 18.89 6.81
CA PHE A 297 -11.87 18.27 8.12
C PHE A 297 -10.51 18.65 8.72
N THR A 298 -9.43 18.51 7.94
CA THR A 298 -8.06 18.80 8.40
C THR A 298 -7.89 20.28 8.73
N LEU A 299 -8.44 21.15 7.88
CA LEU A 299 -8.39 22.60 8.09
C LEU A 299 -9.12 23.00 9.37
N LEU A 300 -10.33 22.48 9.60
CA LEU A 300 -11.11 22.77 10.81
C LEU A 300 -10.39 22.26 12.06
N TYR A 301 -9.79 21.08 12.00
CA TYR A 301 -8.99 20.54 13.11
C TYR A 301 -7.79 21.46 13.40
N ALA A 302 -7.05 21.86 12.38
CA ALA A 302 -5.86 22.70 12.51
C ALA A 302 -6.22 24.07 13.11
N LEU A 303 -7.30 24.69 12.63
CA LEU A 303 -7.78 25.97 13.15
C LEU A 303 -8.18 25.86 14.64
N LYS A 304 -8.85 24.77 15.01
CA LYS A 304 -9.24 24.47 16.39
C LYS A 304 -8.02 24.35 17.31
N VAL A 305 -6.98 23.64 16.86
CA VAL A 305 -5.74 23.44 17.61
C VAL A 305 -4.96 24.75 17.71
N LYS A 306 -4.87 25.51 16.63
CA LYS A 306 -4.15 26.79 16.61
C LYS A 306 -4.80 27.79 17.59
N LYS A 307 -6.14 27.84 17.63
CA LYS A 307 -6.89 28.72 18.55
C LYS A 307 -6.76 28.26 20.01
N ASN A 308 -6.74 26.94 20.24
CA ASN A 308 -6.64 26.37 21.58
C ASN A 308 -5.80 25.09 21.54
N PRO A 309 -4.48 25.21 21.81
CA PRO A 309 -3.58 24.05 21.78
C PRO A 309 -3.98 22.88 22.70
N SER A 310 -4.74 23.13 23.77
CA SER A 310 -5.20 22.07 24.67
C SER A 310 -6.15 21.08 23.98
N LYS A 311 -6.73 21.45 22.83
CA LYS A 311 -7.63 20.61 22.05
C LYS A 311 -6.87 19.69 21.06
N SER A 312 -5.54 19.80 21.04
CA SER A 312 -4.69 18.92 20.23
C SER A 312 -4.76 17.46 20.72
N VAL A 313 -4.85 16.53 19.79
CA VAL A 313 -4.73 15.10 20.07
C VAL A 313 -3.37 14.77 20.71
N THR A 314 -2.33 15.51 20.33
CA THR A 314 -0.97 15.31 20.83
C THR A 314 -0.57 16.34 21.91
N PHE A 315 -1.55 16.98 22.57
CA PHE A 315 -1.26 18.02 23.59
C PHE A 315 -0.34 17.50 24.69
N SER A 316 -0.57 16.28 25.18
CA SER A 316 0.20 15.69 26.28
C SER A 316 1.69 15.49 25.96
N THR A 317 2.05 15.46 24.68
CA THR A 317 3.44 15.27 24.23
C THR A 317 4.01 16.53 23.55
N LEU A 318 3.23 17.59 23.44
CA LEU A 318 3.54 18.76 22.61
C LEU A 318 4.92 19.36 22.89
N GLU A 319 5.28 19.56 24.16
CA GLU A 319 6.58 20.15 24.51
C GLU A 319 7.74 19.20 24.18
N GLY A 320 7.56 17.90 24.42
CA GLY A 320 8.55 16.88 24.04
C GLY A 320 8.69 16.76 22.53
N ASP A 321 7.60 16.93 21.81
CA ASP A 321 7.60 16.87 20.34
C ASP A 321 8.31 18.10 19.75
N LYS A 322 8.06 19.29 20.31
CA LYS A 322 8.81 20.49 19.93
C LYS A 322 10.32 20.30 20.13
N UNK A 323 10.54 19.81 21.07
CA UNK A 323 11.83 19.53 21.41
C UNK A 323 12.52 18.61 20.53
N PHE A 324 11.90 17.70 20.19
CA PHE A 324 12.48 16.70 19.28
C PHE A 324 12.55 17.22 17.84
N PHE A 325 11.42 17.66 17.31
CA PHE A 325 11.33 18.02 15.88
C PHE A 325 11.96 19.36 15.56
N LEU A 326 12.05 20.29 16.52
CA LEU A 326 12.59 21.64 16.29
C LEU A 326 14.01 21.83 16.84
N ALA A 327 14.64 20.77 17.37
CA ALA A 327 15.96 20.83 18.00
C ALA A 327 17.05 21.43 17.10
N HIS A 328 16.93 21.24 15.79
CA HIS A 328 17.95 21.67 14.83
C HIS A 328 17.52 22.84 13.94
N VAL A 329 16.39 23.49 14.27
CA VAL A 329 15.89 24.63 13.49
C VAL A 329 16.74 25.87 13.81
N SER A 330 17.38 26.41 12.78
CA SER A 330 18.19 27.63 12.88
C SER A 330 17.29 28.87 12.99
N LYS A 331 17.80 29.93 13.61
CA LYS A 331 16.99 31.14 13.84
C LYS A 331 16.55 31.84 12.55
N THR A 332 17.40 31.90 11.51
CA THR A 332 17.06 32.53 10.24
C THR A 332 17.89 31.93 9.12
N ILE A 333 17.24 31.53 8.03
CA ILE A 333 17.89 30.92 6.87
C ILE A 333 17.57 31.76 5.62
N LYS A 334 18.62 32.22 4.92
CA LYS A 334 18.48 32.85 3.61
C LYS A 334 18.39 31.80 2.52
N LEU A 335 17.43 31.93 1.64
CA LEU A 335 17.31 31.10 0.44
C LEU A 335 18.28 31.61 -0.64
N ASP A 336 19.53 31.14 -0.57
CA ASP A 336 20.53 31.43 -1.61
C ASP A 336 20.23 30.61 -2.87
N TRP A 337 21.02 30.81 -3.93
CA TRP A 337 20.78 30.15 -5.21
C TRP A 337 20.90 28.62 -5.10
N LYS A 338 21.84 28.11 -4.27
CA LYS A 338 22.03 26.65 -4.08
C LYS A 338 20.78 26.02 -3.45
N LYS A 339 20.19 26.68 -2.45
CA LYS A 339 18.97 26.18 -1.80
C LYS A 339 17.79 26.23 -2.76
N LYS A 340 17.65 27.30 -3.56
CA LYS A 340 16.58 27.43 -4.56
C LYS A 340 16.69 26.32 -5.62
N VAL A 341 17.90 26.08 -6.15
CA VAL A 341 18.16 25.03 -7.13
C VAL A 341 17.91 23.64 -6.51
N SER A 342 18.27 23.43 -5.26
CA SER A 342 17.99 22.18 -4.54
C SER A 342 16.48 21.94 -4.41
N LEU A 343 15.68 22.97 -4.12
CA LEU A 343 14.21 22.87 -4.07
C LEU A 343 13.62 22.57 -5.44
N VAL A 344 14.15 23.18 -6.50
CA VAL A 344 13.73 22.89 -7.87
C VAL A 344 14.07 21.43 -8.23
N ALA A 345 15.28 20.98 -7.88
CA ALA A 345 15.71 19.59 -8.10
C ALA A 345 14.80 18.61 -7.34
N PHE A 346 14.43 18.94 -6.11
CA PHE A 346 13.48 18.16 -5.31
C PHE A 346 12.12 18.05 -6.03
N ALA A 347 11.55 19.18 -6.46
CA ALA A 347 10.25 19.19 -7.16
C ALA A 347 10.31 18.39 -8.47
N ILE A 348 11.38 18.58 -9.25
CA ILE A 348 11.59 17.85 -10.51
C ILE A 348 11.70 16.34 -10.24
N SER A 349 12.43 15.94 -9.18
CA SER A 349 12.61 14.52 -8.85
C SER A 349 11.26 13.82 -8.61
N PHE A 350 10.33 14.49 -7.90
CA PHE A 350 9.01 13.91 -7.66
C PHE A 350 8.14 13.91 -8.92
N LEU A 351 8.22 14.94 -9.74
CA LEU A 351 7.50 14.98 -11.02
C LEU A 351 8.00 13.86 -11.96
N VAL A 352 9.31 13.68 -12.04
CA VAL A 352 9.93 12.62 -12.86
C VAL A 352 9.48 11.24 -12.35
N MET A 353 9.46 11.03 -11.03
CA MET A 353 8.99 9.77 -10.43
C MET A 353 7.55 9.46 -10.88
N ILE A 354 6.64 10.44 -10.79
CA ILE A 354 5.25 10.25 -11.19
C ILE A 354 5.15 9.90 -12.68
N PHE A 355 5.81 10.69 -13.53
CA PHE A 355 5.82 10.45 -14.97
C PHE A 355 6.36 9.06 -15.31
N TYR A 356 7.33 8.58 -14.54
CA TYR A 356 7.96 7.29 -14.77
C TYR A 356 7.07 6.12 -14.36
N LEU A 357 6.33 6.26 -13.25
CA LEU A 357 5.51 5.18 -12.69
C LEU A 357 4.11 5.06 -13.31
N VAL A 358 3.53 6.18 -13.74
CA VAL A 358 2.16 6.18 -14.30
C VAL A 358 2.12 5.41 -15.63
N GLY A 359 1.22 4.45 -15.75
CA GLY A 359 1.08 3.61 -16.93
C GLY A 359 0.41 4.33 -18.11
N TRP A 360 1.10 5.27 -18.73
CA TRP A 360 0.56 6.13 -19.79
C TRP A 360 -0.01 5.34 -20.97
N ASP A 361 0.71 4.29 -21.42
CA ASP A 361 0.26 3.47 -22.54
C ASP A 361 -1.07 2.78 -22.25
N SER A 362 -1.25 2.31 -21.01
CA SER A 362 -2.52 1.72 -20.56
C SER A 362 -3.64 2.76 -20.51
N ILE A 363 -3.34 3.95 -19.99
CA ILE A 363 -4.33 5.03 -19.85
C ILE A 363 -4.82 5.50 -21.22
N PHE A 364 -3.89 5.71 -22.17
CA PHE A 364 -4.21 6.23 -23.50
C PHE A 364 -4.39 5.14 -24.56
N ASN A 365 -4.33 3.87 -24.15
CA ASN A 365 -4.51 2.70 -25.01
C ASN A 365 -3.63 2.76 -26.27
N ASN A 366 -2.32 2.94 -26.06
CA ASN A 366 -1.32 3.00 -27.14
C ASN A 366 -0.01 2.37 -26.65
N THR A 367 1.05 2.45 -27.47
CA THR A 367 2.37 1.87 -27.18
C THR A 367 3.51 2.90 -27.22
N LYS A 368 3.18 4.18 -27.23
CA LYS A 368 4.18 5.24 -27.46
C LYS A 368 5.33 5.23 -26.44
N MET A 369 5.03 4.97 -25.17
CA MET A 369 6.05 4.95 -24.12
C MET A 369 6.92 3.69 -24.22
N ALA A 370 6.32 2.54 -24.53
CA ALA A 370 7.07 1.29 -24.80
C ALA A 370 7.98 1.44 -26.02
N ASP A 371 7.45 2.05 -27.10
CA ASP A 371 8.23 2.29 -28.33
C ASP A 371 9.41 3.23 -28.05
N GLN A 372 9.21 4.28 -27.25
CA GLN A 372 10.27 5.22 -26.85
C GLN A 372 11.36 4.48 -26.04
N ALA A 373 10.96 3.57 -25.14
CA ALA A 373 11.92 2.78 -24.35
C ALA A 373 12.78 1.92 -25.27
N ILE A 374 12.18 1.28 -26.26
CA ILE A 374 12.88 0.47 -27.27
C ILE A 374 13.85 1.35 -28.07
N TRP A 375 13.39 2.54 -28.47
CA TRP A 375 14.21 3.51 -29.23
C TRP A 375 15.45 3.94 -28.42
N ILE A 376 15.28 4.27 -27.12
CA ILE A 376 16.37 4.68 -26.22
C ILE A 376 17.40 3.56 -26.12
N LYS A 377 16.93 2.33 -25.86
CA LYS A 377 17.79 1.15 -25.70
C LYS A 377 18.61 0.89 -26.97
N LYS A 378 18.02 1.12 -28.15
CA LYS A 378 18.66 0.89 -29.44
C LYS A 378 19.64 2.01 -29.81
N ASN A 379 19.27 3.28 -29.57
CA ASN A 379 20.00 4.43 -30.12
C ASN A 379 20.92 5.13 -29.10
N ILE A 380 20.56 5.09 -27.81
CA ILE A 380 21.38 5.72 -26.76
C ILE A 380 21.55 4.77 -25.55
N PRO A 381 22.06 3.54 -25.80
CA PRO A 381 22.22 2.55 -24.72
C PRO A 381 23.18 2.99 -23.62
N TYR A 382 24.07 3.94 -23.93
CA TYR A 382 24.98 4.54 -22.94
C TYR A 382 24.22 5.37 -21.88
N LEU A 383 23.00 5.79 -22.15
CA LEU A 383 22.14 6.45 -21.15
C LEU A 383 21.47 5.40 -20.25
N THR A 384 20.80 4.44 -20.85
CA THR A 384 20.24 3.27 -20.15
C THR A 384 19.92 2.16 -21.16
N ALA A 385 20.22 0.92 -20.78
CA ALA A 385 19.91 -0.27 -21.57
C ALA A 385 19.08 -1.27 -20.76
N LEU A 386 19.01 -1.10 -19.45
CA LEU A 386 18.39 -2.07 -18.53
C LEU A 386 17.09 -1.54 -17.91
N ILE A 387 17.00 -0.21 -17.73
CA ILE A 387 15.83 0.40 -17.07
C ILE A 387 14.70 0.57 -18.09
N PRO A 388 13.48 0.14 -17.78
CA PRO A 388 12.33 0.35 -18.65
C PRO A 388 12.02 1.84 -18.86
N GLY A 389 11.29 2.15 -19.91
CA GLY A 389 10.90 3.52 -20.23
C GLY A 389 9.74 4.04 -19.36
N TRP A 390 9.32 5.25 -19.70
CA TRP A 390 8.25 5.97 -19.00
C TRP A 390 6.98 5.12 -18.91
N GLY A 391 6.43 5.02 -17.70
CA GLY A 391 5.20 4.30 -17.44
C GLY A 391 5.34 2.78 -17.36
N ASN A 392 6.56 2.27 -17.41
CA ASN A 392 6.84 0.83 -17.37
C ASN A 392 7.80 0.43 -16.24
N GLY A 393 8.18 1.38 -15.40
CA GLY A 393 9.13 1.14 -14.32
C GLY A 393 8.47 0.68 -13.03
N ASP A 394 9.30 0.14 -12.14
CA ASP A 394 8.90 -0.26 -10.78
C ASP A 394 9.68 0.60 -9.77
N LEU A 395 9.36 0.43 -8.51
CA LEU A 395 9.92 1.23 -7.41
C LEU A 395 11.44 1.05 -7.25
N ASP A 396 11.99 -0.11 -7.60
CA ASP A 396 13.44 -0.33 -7.56
C ASP A 396 14.17 0.55 -8.58
N ASN A 397 13.56 0.76 -9.76
CA ASN A 397 14.10 1.68 -10.77
C ASN A 397 14.10 3.12 -10.25
N VAL A 398 13.02 3.50 -9.56
CA VAL A 398 12.87 4.83 -8.94
C VAL A 398 13.90 4.99 -7.81
N ALA A 399 14.21 3.92 -7.08
CA ALA A 399 15.25 3.94 -6.04
C ALA A 399 16.61 4.34 -6.65
N ALA A 400 16.96 3.77 -7.81
CA ALA A 400 18.18 4.13 -8.53
C ALA A 400 18.17 5.61 -8.95
N PHE A 401 17.00 6.09 -9.41
CA PHE A 401 16.82 7.50 -9.77
C PHE A 401 17.03 8.43 -8.57
N PHE A 402 16.50 8.08 -7.39
CA PHE A 402 16.68 8.90 -6.18
C PHE A 402 18.12 8.88 -5.67
N LEU A 403 18.87 7.80 -5.92
CA LEU A 403 20.31 7.80 -5.66
C LEU A 403 21.02 8.82 -6.58
N LEU A 404 20.67 8.83 -7.87
CA LEU A 404 21.21 9.82 -8.83
C LEU A 404 20.82 11.26 -8.42
N ALA A 405 19.57 11.47 -8.00
CA ALA A 405 19.10 12.76 -7.50
C ALA A 405 19.88 13.21 -6.25
N SER A 406 20.21 12.27 -5.37
CA SER A 406 21.04 12.53 -4.18
C SER A 406 22.44 13.03 -4.57
N ILE A 407 23.06 12.36 -5.55
CA ILE A 407 24.36 12.75 -6.09
C ILE A 407 24.28 14.16 -6.70
N THR A 408 23.19 14.43 -7.44
CA THR A 408 22.95 15.76 -8.05
C THR A 408 22.86 16.85 -6.97
N LEU A 409 22.14 16.59 -5.88
CA LEU A 409 22.06 17.54 -4.75
C LEU A 409 23.44 17.76 -4.12
N ALA A 410 24.23 16.71 -4.00
CA ALA A 410 25.59 16.81 -3.44
C ALA A 410 26.47 17.71 -4.31
N ILE A 411 26.39 17.56 -5.63
CA ILE A 411 27.14 18.37 -6.59
C ILE A 411 26.70 19.84 -6.50
N ILE A 412 25.38 20.12 -6.52
CA ILE A 412 24.83 21.48 -6.41
C ILE A 412 25.32 22.17 -5.15
N ASN A 413 25.37 21.45 -4.03
CA ASN A 413 25.71 22.02 -2.72
C ASN A 413 27.19 21.86 -2.38
N SER A 414 28.01 21.41 -3.32
CA SER A 414 29.46 21.24 -3.15
C SER A 414 29.79 20.33 -1.95
N ILE A 415 29.00 19.27 -1.77
CA ILE A 415 29.21 18.27 -0.72
C ILE A 415 30.26 17.28 -1.23
N GLY A 416 31.36 17.13 -0.51
CA GLY A 416 32.43 16.19 -0.87
C GLY A 416 31.98 14.73 -0.69
N GLU A 417 32.66 13.81 -1.38
CA GLU A 417 32.35 12.38 -1.41
C GLU A 417 32.17 11.77 -0.01
N ALA A 418 33.14 11.96 0.87
CA ALA A 418 33.10 11.38 2.23
C ALA A 418 31.90 11.85 3.02
N THR A 419 31.59 13.15 2.92
CA THR A 419 30.43 13.75 3.60
C THR A 419 29.12 13.25 2.97
N PHE A 420 29.07 13.13 1.63
CA PHE A 420 27.91 12.61 0.92
C PHE A 420 27.61 11.18 1.38
N ILE A 421 28.60 10.31 1.38
CA ILE A 421 28.44 8.90 1.77
C ILE A 421 27.93 8.82 3.23
N LYS A 422 28.56 9.58 4.12
CA LYS A 422 28.14 9.62 5.53
C LYS A 422 26.66 10.04 5.66
N LYS A 423 26.29 11.15 5.04
CA LYS A 423 24.89 11.67 5.11
C LYS A 423 23.89 10.74 4.47
N TRP A 424 24.27 10.10 3.33
CA TRP A 424 23.38 9.16 2.64
C TRP A 424 23.06 7.97 3.56
N PHE A 425 24.08 7.41 4.21
CA PHE A 425 23.89 6.29 5.13
C PHE A 425 23.19 6.70 6.43
N GLU A 426 23.39 7.93 6.92
CA GLU A 426 22.64 8.46 8.05
C GLU A 426 21.15 8.52 7.71
N GLY A 427 20.81 9.07 6.54
CA GLY A 427 19.42 9.14 6.08
C GLY A 427 18.80 7.77 5.87
N ALA A 428 19.56 6.83 5.30
CA ALA A 428 19.12 5.43 5.14
C ALA A 428 18.85 4.80 6.51
N SER A 429 19.73 5.03 7.48
CA SER A 429 19.59 4.51 8.84
C SER A 429 18.35 5.05 9.55
N ASP A 430 18.06 6.35 9.36
CA ASP A 430 16.89 6.99 9.99
C ASP A 430 15.57 6.34 9.54
N ILE A 431 15.51 5.86 8.31
CA ILE A 431 14.28 5.25 7.75
C ILE A 431 14.28 3.72 7.88
N LEU A 432 15.37 3.11 8.35
CA LEU A 432 15.52 1.65 8.39
C LEU A 432 14.45 0.97 9.25
N SER A 433 14.05 1.60 10.36
CA SER A 433 12.98 1.06 11.21
C SER A 433 11.66 0.96 10.45
N VAL A 434 11.37 1.94 9.60
CA VAL A 434 10.17 1.94 8.75
C VAL A 434 10.25 0.79 7.72
N ALA A 435 11.41 0.60 7.10
CA ALA A 435 11.65 -0.50 6.16
C ALA A 435 11.35 -1.86 6.82
N PHE A 436 11.81 -2.06 8.05
CA PHE A 436 11.55 -3.31 8.79
C PHE A 436 10.08 -3.43 9.22
N ILE A 437 9.38 -2.33 9.49
CA ILE A 437 7.93 -2.35 9.75
C ILE A 437 7.18 -2.82 8.50
N ILE A 438 7.55 -2.30 7.32
CA ILE A 438 6.95 -2.73 6.03
C ILE A 438 7.18 -4.23 5.83
N ALA A 439 8.39 -4.71 6.08
CA ALA A 439 8.74 -6.13 5.97
C ALA A 439 7.90 -6.99 6.93
N THR A 440 7.77 -6.55 8.19
CA THR A 440 7.01 -7.29 9.21
C THR A 440 5.51 -7.32 8.85
N ALA A 441 4.97 -6.21 8.37
CA ALA A 441 3.58 -6.15 7.91
C ALA A 441 3.33 -7.10 6.73
N ALA A 442 4.27 -7.15 5.77
CA ALA A 442 4.21 -8.10 4.65
C ALA A 442 4.29 -9.56 5.11
N GLY A 443 4.98 -9.81 6.22
CA GLY A 443 5.04 -11.13 6.87
C GLY A 443 3.68 -11.64 7.30
N VAL A 444 2.76 -10.76 7.71
CA VAL A 444 1.37 -11.13 8.04
C VAL A 444 0.69 -11.72 6.79
N GLY A 445 0.82 -11.04 5.64
CA GLY A 445 0.28 -11.52 4.36
C GLY A 445 0.88 -12.87 3.96
N TYR A 446 2.20 -13.03 4.16
CA TYR A 446 2.89 -14.29 3.87
C TYR A 446 2.27 -15.44 4.68
N ILE A 447 2.04 -15.24 5.98
CA ILE A 447 1.41 -16.25 6.85
C ILE A 447 0.01 -16.61 6.34
N LEU A 448 -0.81 -15.61 5.98
CA LEU A 448 -2.18 -15.84 5.48
C LEU A 448 -2.18 -16.73 4.23
N VAL A 449 -1.22 -16.53 3.34
CA VAL A 449 -1.07 -17.33 2.10
C VAL A 449 -0.58 -18.74 2.44
N GLN A 450 0.49 -18.86 3.25
CA GLN A 450 1.11 -20.14 3.56
C GLN A 450 0.17 -21.09 4.34
N THR A 451 -0.71 -20.53 5.16
CA THR A 451 -1.67 -21.31 5.95
C THR A 451 -2.95 -21.64 5.18
N ASN A 452 -3.16 -21.08 3.99
CA ASN A 452 -4.42 -21.12 3.23
C ASN A 452 -5.58 -20.39 3.93
N LEU A 453 -5.30 -19.64 5.01
CA LEU A 453 -6.33 -18.87 5.72
C LEU A 453 -6.94 -17.79 4.83
N GLN A 454 -6.12 -17.18 3.96
CA GLN A 454 -6.60 -16.16 3.02
C GLN A 454 -7.73 -16.71 2.14
N SER A 455 -7.54 -17.88 1.54
CA SER A 455 -8.53 -18.52 0.66
C SER A 455 -9.81 -18.85 1.42
N LEU A 456 -9.68 -19.37 2.65
CA LEU A 456 -10.84 -19.69 3.49
C LEU A 456 -11.69 -18.45 3.77
N PHE A 457 -11.05 -17.34 4.15
CA PHE A 457 -11.75 -16.10 4.46
C PHE A 457 -12.42 -15.50 3.22
N VAL A 458 -11.71 -15.51 2.08
CA VAL A 458 -12.25 -15.02 0.79
C VAL A 458 -13.48 -15.82 0.40
N LYS A 459 -13.40 -17.15 0.45
CA LYS A 459 -14.53 -18.04 0.10
C LYS A 459 -15.76 -17.74 0.98
N GLY A 460 -15.55 -17.66 2.31
CA GLY A 460 -16.65 -17.42 3.25
C GLY A 460 -17.40 -16.13 2.98
N ILE A 461 -16.68 -15.10 2.60
CA ILE A 461 -17.25 -13.77 2.37
C ILE A 461 -17.90 -13.70 0.98
N LEU A 462 -17.24 -14.19 -0.08
CA LEU A 462 -17.78 -14.12 -1.45
C LEU A 462 -19.04 -14.96 -1.62
N SER A 463 -19.17 -16.07 -0.91
CA SER A 463 -20.38 -16.91 -0.95
C SER A 463 -21.63 -16.14 -0.49
N SER A 464 -21.46 -15.07 0.30
CA SER A 464 -22.58 -14.27 0.82
C SER A 464 -23.22 -13.36 -0.24
N ILE A 465 -22.56 -13.10 -1.37
CA ILE A 465 -23.04 -12.18 -2.42
C ILE A 465 -23.77 -12.91 -3.57
N GLY A 466 -23.81 -14.24 -3.54
CA GLY A 466 -24.52 -15.02 -4.56
C GLY A 466 -26.01 -14.70 -4.58
N GLY A 467 -26.56 -14.48 -5.78
CA GLY A 467 -27.99 -14.23 -5.97
C GLY A 467 -28.42 -12.77 -5.94
N ILE A 468 -27.51 -11.82 -5.73
CA ILE A 468 -27.84 -10.38 -5.79
C ILE A 468 -27.85 -9.94 -7.27
N ASN A 469 -29.02 -9.50 -7.76
CA ASN A 469 -29.18 -9.10 -9.16
C ASN A 469 -29.08 -7.58 -9.38
N ASN A 470 -29.56 -6.78 -8.44
CA ASN A 470 -29.51 -5.30 -8.55
C ASN A 470 -28.07 -4.81 -8.49
N GLN A 471 -27.64 -4.03 -9.50
CA GLN A 471 -26.24 -3.56 -9.63
C GLN A 471 -25.82 -2.72 -8.43
N THR A 472 -26.63 -1.76 -8.00
CA THR A 472 -26.32 -0.88 -6.87
C THR A 472 -26.22 -1.69 -5.57
N ALA A 473 -27.16 -2.61 -5.33
CA ALA A 473 -27.15 -3.48 -4.14
C ALA A 473 -25.89 -4.35 -4.13
N LYS A 474 -25.50 -4.89 -5.29
CA LYS A 474 -24.28 -5.70 -5.44
C LYS A 474 -23.03 -4.89 -5.05
N VAL A 475 -22.90 -3.66 -5.56
CA VAL A 475 -21.76 -2.78 -5.28
C VAL A 475 -21.71 -2.43 -3.79
N ILE A 476 -22.85 -2.12 -3.16
CA ILE A 476 -22.93 -1.79 -1.73
C ILE A 476 -22.51 -2.99 -0.87
N VAL A 477 -23.03 -4.18 -1.19
CA VAL A 477 -22.68 -5.41 -0.45
C VAL A 477 -21.17 -5.69 -0.61
N LEU A 478 -20.63 -5.54 -1.84
CA LEU A 478 -19.20 -5.72 -2.09
C LEU A 478 -18.38 -4.71 -1.26
N PHE A 479 -18.81 -3.46 -1.18
CA PHE A 479 -18.10 -2.45 -0.38
C PHE A 479 -18.01 -2.90 1.09
N ILE A 480 -19.13 -3.34 1.67
CA ILE A 480 -19.17 -3.80 3.06
C ILE A 480 -18.29 -5.06 3.25
N VAL A 481 -18.38 -6.00 2.30
CA VAL A 481 -17.62 -7.27 2.33
C VAL A 481 -16.11 -7.02 2.15
N PHE A 482 -15.74 -6.05 1.31
CA PHE A 482 -14.34 -5.73 1.06
C PHE A 482 -13.63 -5.11 2.28
N ILE A 483 -14.37 -4.48 3.20
CA ILE A 483 -13.77 -3.89 4.43
C ILE A 483 -13.02 -4.99 5.24
N PRO A 484 -13.68 -6.05 5.72
CA PRO A 484 -12.94 -7.10 6.45
C PRO A 484 -11.90 -7.82 5.58
N LEU A 485 -12.17 -7.99 4.27
CA LEU A 485 -11.17 -8.58 3.36
C LEU A 485 -9.91 -7.71 3.26
N ALA A 486 -10.05 -6.38 3.26
CA ALA A 486 -8.92 -5.46 3.19
C ALA A 486 -8.04 -5.54 4.45
N PHE A 487 -8.61 -5.87 5.61
CA PHE A 487 -7.80 -6.15 6.81
C PHE A 487 -6.95 -7.41 6.65
N LEU A 488 -7.50 -8.41 5.94
CA LEU A 488 -6.82 -9.69 5.72
C LEU A 488 -5.83 -9.63 4.56
N ILE A 489 -6.13 -8.82 3.54
CA ILE A 489 -5.31 -8.66 2.33
C ILE A 489 -5.00 -7.17 2.17
N PRO A 490 -4.02 -6.65 2.92
CA PRO A 490 -3.74 -5.20 2.89
C PRO A 490 -3.07 -4.72 1.60
N SER A 491 -2.54 -5.63 0.79
CA SER A 491 -1.94 -5.30 -0.52
C SER A 491 -3.04 -5.04 -1.55
N SER A 492 -3.08 -3.83 -2.10
CA SER A 492 -4.07 -3.43 -3.12
C SER A 492 -4.01 -4.34 -4.36
N SER A 493 -2.81 -4.54 -4.90
CA SER A 493 -2.63 -5.38 -6.09
C SER A 493 -2.94 -6.85 -5.78
N GLY A 494 -2.51 -7.34 -4.61
CA GLY A 494 -2.81 -8.70 -4.17
C GLY A 494 -4.30 -8.94 -3.99
N PHE A 495 -5.00 -7.97 -3.41
CA PHE A 495 -6.46 -7.98 -3.26
C PHE A 495 -7.14 -8.11 -4.63
N ALA A 496 -6.83 -7.21 -5.53
CA ALA A 496 -7.45 -7.18 -6.86
C ALA A 496 -7.21 -8.48 -7.63
N THR A 497 -6.01 -8.95 -7.63
CA THR A 497 -5.62 -10.18 -8.30
C THR A 497 -6.33 -11.42 -7.74
N UNK A 498 -6.59 -11.38 -6.56
CA UNK A 498 -7.15 -12.47 -5.92
C UNK A 498 -8.61 -12.55 -5.97
N ILE A 499 -9.14 -11.37 -5.87
CA ILE A 499 -10.60 -11.35 -5.64
C ILE A 499 -11.38 -11.24 -6.97
N PHE A 500 -10.96 -10.35 -7.87
CA PHE A 500 -11.77 -9.99 -9.04
C PHE A 500 -11.98 -11.13 -10.05
N PRO A 501 -11.03 -12.05 -10.29
CA PRO A 501 -11.35 -13.18 -11.17
C PRO A 501 -12.49 -14.05 -10.62
N LEU A 502 -12.59 -14.17 -9.30
CA LEU A 502 -13.66 -14.93 -8.63
C LEU A 502 -15.01 -14.22 -8.73
N LEU A 503 -15.01 -12.89 -8.74
CA LEU A 503 -16.21 -12.06 -8.87
C LEU A 503 -16.69 -11.93 -10.31
N ALA A 504 -15.78 -12.03 -11.27
CA ALA A 504 -16.00 -11.59 -12.66
C ALA A 504 -17.30 -12.15 -13.28
N LYS A 505 -17.57 -13.45 -13.08
CA LYS A 505 -18.80 -14.08 -13.60
C LYS A 505 -20.06 -13.50 -12.98
N SER A 506 -20.00 -13.05 -11.72
CA SER A 506 -21.17 -12.44 -11.05
C SER A 506 -21.45 -11.02 -11.55
N LEU A 507 -20.48 -10.42 -12.27
CA LEU A 507 -20.62 -9.08 -12.85
C LEU A 507 -21.20 -9.12 -14.27
N VAL A 508 -21.36 -10.32 -14.86
CA VAL A 508 -21.92 -10.52 -16.20
C VAL A 508 -23.42 -10.76 -16.08
N ASP A 509 -24.19 -10.08 -16.92
CA ASP A 509 -25.64 -10.32 -17.06
C ASP A 509 -25.84 -11.64 -17.80
N SER A 510 -26.55 -12.59 -17.16
CA SER A 510 -26.80 -13.94 -17.72
C SER A 510 -27.64 -13.94 -19.01
N LYS A 511 -28.42 -12.89 -19.24
CA LYS A 511 -29.28 -12.78 -20.43
C LYS A 511 -28.53 -12.25 -21.64
N THR A 512 -27.68 -11.23 -21.43
CA THR A 512 -26.97 -10.54 -22.53
C THR A 512 -25.55 -11.03 -22.72
N ASN A 513 -25.00 -11.75 -21.75
CA ASN A 513 -23.59 -12.18 -21.69
C ASN A 513 -22.62 -10.98 -21.76
N GLN A 514 -23.06 -9.82 -21.27
CA GLN A 514 -22.23 -8.61 -21.21
C GLN A 514 -22.03 -8.19 -19.74
N LEU A 515 -20.91 -7.50 -19.48
CA LEU A 515 -20.67 -6.93 -18.15
C LEU A 515 -21.75 -5.91 -17.82
N GLN A 516 -22.28 -6.00 -16.61
CA GLN A 516 -23.20 -5.01 -16.07
C GLN A 516 -22.37 -3.74 -15.80
N ALA A 517 -22.73 -2.63 -16.41
CA ALA A 517 -21.92 -1.41 -16.40
C ALA A 517 -21.53 -0.97 -14.98
N TYR A 518 -22.53 -0.65 -14.16
CA TYR A 518 -22.22 -0.15 -12.80
C TYR A 518 -21.75 -1.26 -11.86
N ALA A 519 -22.22 -2.49 -12.01
CA ALA A 519 -21.71 -3.60 -11.18
C ALA A 519 -20.20 -3.76 -11.35
N SER A 520 -19.69 -3.56 -12.59
CA SER A 520 -18.25 -3.69 -12.89
C SER A 520 -17.46 -2.48 -12.41
N SER A 521 -17.78 -1.27 -12.90
CA SER A 521 -17.07 -0.04 -12.52
C SER A 521 -17.24 0.25 -11.01
N GLY A 522 -18.44 0.07 -10.47
CA GLY A 522 -18.75 0.29 -9.07
C GLY A 522 -18.06 -0.70 -8.13
N SER A 523 -17.88 -1.96 -8.57
CA SER A 523 -17.14 -2.94 -7.76
C SER A 523 -15.65 -2.56 -7.63
N ILE A 524 -15.06 -1.99 -8.67
CA ILE A 524 -13.69 -1.45 -8.60
C ILE A 524 -13.65 -0.26 -7.63
N MET A 525 -14.65 0.64 -7.69
CA MET A 525 -14.75 1.77 -6.73
C MET A 525 -14.94 1.26 -5.30
N ALA A 526 -15.81 0.27 -5.10
CA ALA A 526 -16.04 -0.35 -3.79
C ALA A 526 -14.72 -0.91 -3.22
N PHE A 527 -13.92 -1.53 -4.09
CA PHE A 527 -12.59 -2.04 -3.74
C PHE A 527 -11.64 -0.92 -3.34
N THR A 528 -11.49 0.12 -4.16
CA THR A 528 -10.55 1.22 -3.85
C THR A 528 -10.98 1.96 -2.58
N PHE A 529 -12.28 2.18 -2.40
CA PHE A 529 -12.85 2.80 -1.19
C PHE A 529 -12.54 1.96 0.05
N ALA A 530 -12.83 0.67 0.00
CA ALA A 530 -12.64 -0.23 1.14
C ALA A 530 -11.16 -0.35 1.52
N ILE A 531 -10.31 -0.66 0.54
CA ILE A 531 -8.89 -0.87 0.84
C ILE A 531 -8.20 0.44 1.25
N GLY A 532 -8.60 1.56 0.63
CA GLY A 532 -8.08 2.87 1.01
C GLY A 532 -8.44 3.26 2.45
N LEU A 533 -9.71 3.04 2.84
CA LEU A 533 -10.18 3.30 4.21
C LEU A 533 -9.43 2.43 5.23
N VAL A 534 -9.36 1.13 4.96
CA VAL A 534 -8.72 0.17 5.86
C VAL A 534 -7.23 0.46 5.99
N ASN A 535 -6.56 0.78 4.88
CA ASN A 535 -5.12 1.07 4.88
C ASN A 535 -4.75 2.35 5.64
N LEU A 536 -5.74 3.19 5.99
CA LEU A 536 -5.52 4.35 6.87
C LEU A 536 -5.54 3.99 8.36
N ILE A 537 -5.99 2.79 8.73
CA ILE A 537 -6.15 2.42 10.15
C ILE A 537 -5.58 1.05 10.50
N THR A 538 -5.41 0.13 9.56
CA THR A 538 -4.99 -1.24 9.89
C THR A 538 -3.54 -1.30 10.39
N PRO A 539 -3.28 -2.03 11.50
CA PRO A 539 -1.90 -2.21 11.95
C PRO A 539 -1.08 -3.11 11.02
N THR A 540 -1.72 -3.78 10.06
CA THR A 540 -1.01 -4.56 9.03
C THR A 540 -0.49 -3.68 7.89
N SER A 541 -0.82 -2.38 7.89
CA SER A 541 -0.29 -1.41 6.93
C SER A 541 1.07 -0.88 7.41
N GLY A 542 2.11 -1.11 6.63
CA GLY A 542 3.44 -0.54 6.88
C GLY A 542 3.41 0.98 6.92
N VAL A 543 2.53 1.59 6.12
CA VAL A 543 2.36 3.05 6.06
C VAL A 543 1.83 3.58 7.41
N VAL A 544 0.78 2.95 7.95
CA VAL A 544 0.19 3.34 9.26
C VAL A 544 1.24 3.21 10.36
N MET A 545 1.90 2.07 10.43
CA MET A 545 2.86 1.81 11.51
C MET A 545 4.11 2.66 11.35
N GLY A 546 4.53 2.92 10.10
CA GLY A 546 5.61 3.86 9.79
C GLY A 546 5.27 5.29 10.19
N ALA A 547 4.05 5.74 9.87
CA ALA A 547 3.55 7.07 10.27
C ALA A 547 3.54 7.23 11.79
N CYS A 548 3.07 6.20 12.52
CA CYS A 548 3.07 6.21 13.99
C CYS A 548 4.49 6.35 14.54
N SER A 549 5.42 5.60 13.96
CA SER A 549 6.83 5.63 14.38
C SER A 549 7.45 7.01 14.14
N LEU A 550 7.31 7.54 12.92
CA LEU A 550 7.92 8.81 12.52
C LEU A 550 7.29 10.02 13.23
N SER A 551 5.99 9.96 13.51
CA SER A 551 5.28 11.03 14.22
C SER A 551 5.38 10.91 15.75
N ARG A 552 5.99 9.84 16.26
CA ARG A 552 6.09 9.54 17.69
C ARG A 552 4.72 9.37 18.37
N MET A 553 3.69 9.01 17.59
CA MET A 553 2.36 8.69 18.12
C MET A 553 2.23 7.20 18.35
N SER A 554 1.69 6.79 19.49
CA SER A 554 1.34 5.37 19.69
C SER A 554 0.20 5.00 18.74
N TYR A 555 0.18 3.74 18.29
CA TYR A 555 -0.86 3.27 17.37
C TYR A 555 -2.28 3.46 17.95
N ALA A 556 -2.48 3.22 19.24
CA ALA A 556 -3.79 3.40 19.86
C ALA A 556 -4.23 4.88 19.86
N LYS A 557 -3.30 5.81 20.10
CA LYS A 557 -3.57 7.25 20.04
C LYS A 557 -3.91 7.67 18.60
N TYR A 558 -3.12 7.18 17.64
CA TYR A 558 -3.36 7.39 16.21
C TYR A 558 -4.75 6.88 15.80
N LEU A 559 -5.06 5.61 16.14
CA LEU A 559 -6.34 4.98 15.78
C LEU A 559 -7.51 5.77 16.37
N LYS A 560 -7.45 6.11 17.66
CA LYS A 560 -8.50 6.89 18.32
C LYS A 560 -8.71 8.26 17.63
N ALA A 561 -7.61 8.89 17.21
CA ALA A 561 -7.66 10.20 16.55
C ALA A 561 -8.20 10.10 15.11
N MET A 562 -7.90 9.00 14.42
CA MET A 562 -8.32 8.78 13.03
C MET A 562 -9.77 8.30 12.90
N LEU A 563 -10.32 7.62 13.92
CA LEU A 563 -11.66 7.04 13.83
C LEU A 563 -12.76 8.04 13.39
N PRO A 564 -12.80 9.29 13.89
CA PRO A 564 -13.81 10.24 13.41
C PRO A 564 -13.77 10.47 11.90
N ILE A 565 -12.60 10.80 11.35
CA ILE A 565 -12.52 11.08 9.91
C ILE A 565 -12.78 9.82 9.08
N ILE A 566 -12.29 8.66 9.54
CA ILE A 566 -12.54 7.38 8.84
C ILE A 566 -14.04 7.06 8.83
N SER A 567 -14.73 7.30 9.94
CA SER A 567 -16.19 7.08 10.04
C SER A 567 -16.95 7.97 9.06
N TYR A 568 -16.59 9.26 9.00
CA TYR A 568 -17.21 10.19 8.06
C TYR A 568 -16.89 9.81 6.60
N LEU A 569 -15.64 9.43 6.31
CA LEU A 569 -15.26 8.99 4.96
C LEU A 569 -15.98 7.71 4.56
N PHE A 570 -16.16 6.76 5.50
CA PHE A 570 -16.93 5.53 5.24
C PHE A 570 -18.36 5.87 4.82
N ILE A 571 -19.03 6.75 5.58
CA ILE A 571 -20.42 7.17 5.27
C ILE A 571 -20.45 7.86 3.90
N LEU A 572 -19.50 8.74 3.64
CA LEU A 572 -19.42 9.46 2.37
C LEU A 572 -19.18 8.50 1.19
N CYS A 573 -18.29 7.53 1.34
CA CYS A 573 -18.05 6.48 0.34
C CYS A 573 -19.32 5.69 0.05
N PHE A 574 -20.03 5.30 1.11
CA PHE A 574 -21.31 4.58 1.00
C PHE A 574 -22.33 5.39 0.18
N ILE A 575 -22.48 6.68 0.50
CA ILE A 575 -23.39 7.60 -0.22
C ILE A 575 -22.97 7.73 -1.69
N LEU A 576 -21.68 7.90 -1.96
CA LEU A 576 -21.17 8.06 -3.34
C LEU A 576 -21.43 6.80 -4.17
N LEU A 577 -21.30 5.61 -3.56
CA LEU A 577 -21.63 4.35 -4.27
C LEU A 577 -23.13 4.23 -4.56
N LEU A 578 -23.99 4.71 -3.65
CA LEU A 578 -25.44 4.75 -3.91
C LEU A 578 -25.77 5.70 -5.06
N ILE A 579 -25.17 6.90 -5.05
CA ILE A 579 -25.39 7.91 -6.11
C ILE A 579 -24.91 7.35 -7.46
N GLY A 580 -23.74 6.71 -7.50
CA GLY A 580 -23.18 6.11 -8.72
C GLY A 580 -24.15 5.15 -9.39
N GLY A 581 -24.84 4.34 -8.58
CA GLY A 581 -25.84 3.38 -9.09
C GLY A 581 -27.11 4.02 -9.67
N ALA A 582 -27.34 5.29 -9.38
CA ALA A 582 -28.48 6.04 -9.90
C ALA A 582 -28.12 6.91 -11.13
N LEU A 583 -26.84 6.94 -11.50
CA LEU A 583 -26.34 7.75 -12.62
C LEU A 583 -26.41 6.98 -13.95
N PRO A 584 -26.43 7.69 -15.09
CA PRO A 584 -26.30 7.02 -16.41
C PRO A 584 -24.97 6.24 -16.52
N ASP A 585 -25.00 5.13 -17.23
CA ASP A 585 -23.83 4.27 -17.48
C ASP A 585 -22.64 5.03 -18.12
N SER A 586 -22.91 6.10 -18.84
CA SER A 586 -21.86 6.94 -19.45
C SER A 586 -21.01 7.70 -18.41
N ILE A 587 -21.51 7.82 -17.18
CA ILE A 587 -20.84 8.55 -16.10
C ILE A 587 -20.30 7.57 -15.06
N SER A 588 -21.15 6.64 -14.62
CA SER A 588 -20.83 5.66 -13.61
C SER A 588 -20.18 4.41 -14.20
#